data_8a186ac17891a2436335365b35b8d562
#
_entry.id   8a186ac17891a2436335365b35b8d562
#
_cell.length_a   1.000
_cell.length_b   1.000
_cell.length_c   1.000
_cell.angle_alpha   90.00
_cell.angle_beta   90.00
_cell.angle_gamma   90.00
#
_symmetry.space_group_name_H-M   'P 1'
#
loop_
_entity.id
_entity.type
_entity.pdbx_description
1 polymer ?
#
loop_
_entity_poly.entity_id
_entity_poly.type
_entity_poly.pdbx_seq_one_letter_code
_entity_poly.pdbx_strand_id
1 'polypeptide(L)'
;MYEAGCRCISFGMESSDNRILALISKNTVELNEKAIKSCKDSGINVKTYWIWGFPGDDEQSSDALKNFIEKNRPDSSQLATLIPLVSTPLYNQAMEMGFKPDYTKMYHNSRGGKAGDMILPWWDDKTLELRDDLVRWIENFYNKSQPQIQCPLSLGNE
;
A
#
# COMPACT_ATOMS: atom_id res chain seq x y z
N MET A 1 -0.40 18.26 17.51
CA MET A 1 -1.35 17.89 16.41
C MET A 1 -2.71 17.49 16.98
N TYR A 2 -2.79 16.58 17.94
CA TYR A 2 -4.06 16.16 18.55
C TYR A 2 -4.84 17.33 19.17
N GLU A 3 -4.19 18.17 19.96
CA GLU A 3 -4.79 19.38 20.56
C GLU A 3 -5.30 20.39 19.51
N ALA A 4 -4.66 20.41 18.32
CA ALA A 4 -5.08 21.23 17.19
C ALA A 4 -6.21 20.57 16.35
N GLY A 5 -6.82 19.47 16.83
CA GLY A 5 -7.95 18.83 16.16
C GLY A 5 -7.60 17.67 15.21
N CYS A 6 -6.33 17.31 15.01
CA CYS A 6 -5.95 16.16 14.20
C CYS A 6 -6.39 14.86 14.88
N ARG A 7 -7.15 14.01 14.17
CA ARG A 7 -7.67 12.74 14.69
C ARG A 7 -7.22 11.52 13.88
N CYS A 8 -6.74 11.74 12.67
CA CYS A 8 -6.28 10.68 11.80
C CYS A 8 -5.13 11.17 10.91
N ILE A 9 -4.10 10.34 10.72
CA ILE A 9 -3.01 10.59 9.78
C ILE A 9 -2.93 9.40 8.82
N SER A 10 -2.77 9.72 7.54
CA SER A 10 -2.56 8.73 6.48
C SER A 10 -1.10 8.73 6.06
N PHE A 11 -0.48 7.56 6.02
CA PHE A 11 0.91 7.38 5.60
C PHE A 11 1.00 6.52 4.34
N GLY A 12 1.75 6.97 3.34
CA GLY A 12 2.26 6.13 2.26
C GLY A 12 3.47 5.36 2.77
N MET A 13 3.26 4.16 3.27
CA MET A 13 4.33 3.26 3.75
C MET A 13 5.02 2.57 2.58
N GLU A 14 4.28 2.33 1.51
CA GLU A 14 4.61 1.72 0.23
C GLU A 14 4.96 0.23 0.33
N SER A 15 5.94 -0.15 1.16
CA SER A 15 6.30 -1.54 1.43
C SER A 15 6.71 -1.73 2.89
N SER A 16 6.68 -2.97 3.35
CA SER A 16 7.22 -3.43 4.64
C SER A 16 8.50 -4.29 4.47
N ASP A 17 9.10 -4.23 3.30
CA ASP A 17 10.37 -4.87 3.00
C ASP A 17 11.43 -3.80 2.69
N ASN A 18 12.52 -3.81 3.48
CA ASN A 18 13.60 -2.83 3.30
C ASN A 18 14.31 -2.96 1.95
N ARG A 19 14.26 -4.13 1.28
CA ARG A 19 14.78 -4.30 -0.09
C ARG A 19 14.00 -3.42 -1.07
N ILE A 20 12.67 -3.47 -0.96
CA ILE A 20 11.76 -2.69 -1.82
C ILE A 20 11.84 -1.21 -1.47
N LEU A 21 11.82 -0.85 -0.18
CA LEU A 21 11.95 0.54 0.25
C LEU A 21 13.24 1.20 -0.23
N ALA A 22 14.37 0.47 -0.23
CA ALA A 22 15.64 0.95 -0.77
C ALA A 22 15.56 1.19 -2.28
N LEU A 23 14.90 0.30 -3.03
CA LEU A 23 14.71 0.43 -4.48
C LEU A 23 13.99 1.75 -4.85
N ILE A 24 13.01 2.15 -4.04
CA ILE A 24 12.19 3.35 -4.29
C ILE A 24 12.66 4.57 -3.48
N SER A 25 13.80 4.49 -2.84
CA SER A 25 14.40 5.57 -2.03
C SER A 25 13.45 6.10 -0.94
N LYS A 26 12.73 5.20 -0.29
CA LYS A 26 11.82 5.50 0.82
C LYS A 26 12.46 5.24 2.18
N ASN A 27 11.74 5.60 3.24
CA ASN A 27 12.10 5.35 4.63
C ASN A 27 12.22 3.83 4.90
N THR A 28 12.90 3.48 6.00
CA THR A 28 12.99 2.09 6.44
C THR A 28 11.73 1.62 7.17
N VAL A 29 11.60 0.31 7.30
CA VAL A 29 10.50 -0.33 8.04
C VAL A 29 10.45 0.17 9.48
N GLU A 30 11.62 0.33 10.13
CA GLU A 30 11.73 0.78 11.52
C GLU A 30 11.23 2.23 11.69
N LEU A 31 11.46 3.11 10.70
CA LEU A 31 10.92 4.47 10.71
C LEU A 31 9.41 4.48 10.54
N ASN A 32 8.88 3.61 9.68
CA ASN A 32 7.45 3.42 9.49
C ASN A 32 6.78 2.94 10.79
N GLU A 33 7.36 1.95 11.50
CA GLU A 33 6.89 1.48 12.81
C GLU A 33 6.88 2.61 13.84
N LYS A 34 7.96 3.38 13.89
CA LYS A 34 8.10 4.51 14.82
C LYS A 34 7.05 5.59 14.55
N ALA A 35 6.73 5.86 13.30
CA ALA A 35 5.69 6.83 12.92
C ALA A 35 4.31 6.38 13.42
N ILE A 36 3.94 5.11 13.21
CA ILE A 36 2.67 4.55 13.71
C ILE A 36 2.61 4.66 15.24
N LYS A 37 3.67 4.21 15.91
CA LYS A 37 3.72 4.26 17.38
C LYS A 37 3.53 5.68 17.91
N SER A 38 4.21 6.66 17.32
CA SER A 38 4.12 8.06 17.75
C SER A 38 2.72 8.63 17.60
N CYS A 39 2.00 8.28 16.54
CA CYS A 39 0.62 8.67 16.34
C CYS A 39 -0.30 8.06 17.39
N LYS A 40 -0.17 6.75 17.62
CA LYS A 40 -0.99 6.01 18.60
C LYS A 40 -0.76 6.52 20.02
N ASP A 41 0.48 6.74 20.41
CA ASP A 41 0.83 7.32 21.71
C ASP A 41 0.21 8.71 21.90
N SER A 42 -0.07 9.41 20.82
CA SER A 42 -0.73 10.74 20.80
C SER A 42 -2.26 10.67 20.66
N GLY A 43 -2.87 9.48 20.63
CA GLY A 43 -4.31 9.30 20.43
C GLY A 43 -4.80 9.59 19.01
N ILE A 44 -3.90 9.58 18.02
CA ILE A 44 -4.20 9.85 16.61
C ILE A 44 -4.32 8.52 15.85
N ASN A 45 -5.44 8.30 15.17
CA ASN A 45 -5.65 7.14 14.33
C ASN A 45 -4.70 7.13 13.12
N VAL A 46 -4.32 5.94 12.68
CA VAL A 46 -3.36 5.75 11.60
C VAL A 46 -3.99 4.96 10.47
N LYS A 47 -3.95 5.52 9.27
CA LYS A 47 -4.25 4.82 8.03
C LYS A 47 -2.97 4.61 7.24
N THR A 48 -2.74 3.40 6.74
CA THR A 48 -1.56 3.07 5.94
C THR A 48 -1.93 2.70 4.51
N TYR A 49 -1.10 3.16 3.59
CA TYR A 49 -1.20 2.82 2.17
C TYR A 49 0.03 2.03 1.76
N TRP A 50 -0.21 0.96 1.04
CA TRP A 50 0.76 0.01 0.55
C TRP A 50 0.66 -0.11 -0.96
N ILE A 51 1.76 -0.41 -1.61
CA ILE A 51 1.82 -0.68 -3.04
C ILE A 51 2.41 -2.07 -3.24
N TRP A 52 1.76 -2.89 -4.05
CA TRP A 52 2.23 -4.20 -4.45
C TRP A 52 2.61 -4.21 -5.93
N GLY A 53 3.66 -4.95 -6.25
CA GLY A 53 4.10 -5.18 -7.62
C GLY A 53 5.36 -4.43 -8.00
N PHE A 54 6.18 -4.00 -7.04
CA PHE A 54 7.53 -3.54 -7.30
C PHE A 54 8.40 -4.68 -7.84
N PRO A 55 9.45 -4.40 -8.64
CA PRO A 55 10.44 -5.40 -8.97
C PRO A 55 11.03 -6.03 -7.70
N GLY A 56 10.94 -7.35 -7.58
CA GLY A 56 11.42 -8.09 -6.40
C GLY A 56 10.38 -8.33 -5.31
N ASP A 57 9.12 -7.91 -5.48
CA ASP A 57 8.04 -8.36 -4.62
C ASP A 57 7.84 -9.88 -4.76
N ASP A 58 7.82 -10.58 -3.63
CA ASP A 58 7.78 -12.04 -3.52
C ASP A 58 7.02 -12.50 -2.26
N GLU A 59 7.05 -13.78 -1.96
CA GLU A 59 6.43 -14.34 -0.75
C GLU A 59 6.98 -13.69 0.53
N GLN A 60 8.29 -13.38 0.56
CA GLN A 60 8.91 -12.74 1.71
C GLN A 60 8.35 -11.34 1.96
N SER A 61 8.16 -10.52 0.91
CA SER A 61 7.56 -9.20 1.04
C SER A 61 6.07 -9.28 1.39
N SER A 62 5.35 -10.30 0.89
CA SER A 62 3.97 -10.57 1.29
C SER A 62 3.85 -10.88 2.78
N ASP A 63 4.68 -11.79 3.29
CA ASP A 63 4.68 -12.17 4.70
C ASP A 63 5.16 -11.01 5.60
N ALA A 64 6.14 -10.24 5.15
CA ALA A 64 6.59 -9.03 5.83
C ALA A 64 5.43 -8.03 6.01
N LEU A 65 4.58 -7.84 4.99
CA LEU A 65 3.43 -6.95 5.08
C LEU A 65 2.38 -7.44 6.09
N LYS A 66 2.04 -8.72 6.06
CA LYS A 66 1.12 -9.31 7.04
C LYS A 66 1.63 -9.14 8.47
N ASN A 67 2.90 -9.51 8.70
CA ASN A 67 3.56 -9.39 10.00
C ASN A 67 3.61 -7.92 10.48
N PHE A 68 3.89 -6.98 9.58
CA PHE A 68 3.91 -5.56 9.91
C PHE A 68 2.54 -5.07 10.38
N ILE A 69 1.46 -5.39 9.66
CA ILE A 69 0.10 -5.02 10.01
C ILE A 69 -0.32 -5.66 11.34
N GLU A 70 -0.03 -6.94 11.53
CA GLU A 70 -0.34 -7.66 12.79
C GLU A 70 0.38 -7.08 14.00
N LYS A 71 1.65 -6.73 13.85
CA LYS A 71 2.48 -6.16 14.91
C LYS A 71 2.06 -4.75 15.27
N ASN A 72 1.91 -3.89 14.27
CA ASN A 72 1.74 -2.45 14.48
C ASN A 72 0.28 -2.02 14.58
N ARG A 73 -0.67 -2.84 14.10
CA ARG A 73 -2.11 -2.62 14.22
C ARG A 73 -2.52 -1.20 13.79
N PRO A 74 -2.20 -0.71 12.58
CA PRO A 74 -2.78 0.54 12.10
C PRO A 74 -4.31 0.42 12.10
N ASP A 75 -5.02 1.54 12.22
CA ASP A 75 -6.48 1.55 12.31
C ASP A 75 -7.15 1.14 10.98
N SER A 76 -6.46 1.37 9.87
CA SER A 76 -6.83 0.81 8.57
C SER A 76 -5.63 0.70 7.64
N SER A 77 -5.70 -0.22 6.69
CA SER A 77 -4.70 -0.42 5.63
C SER A 77 -5.37 -0.58 4.29
N GLN A 78 -4.75 -0.03 3.26
CA GLN A 78 -5.21 -0.18 1.89
C GLN A 78 -4.04 -0.55 0.99
N LEU A 79 -4.21 -1.59 0.17
CA LEU A 79 -3.24 -2.04 -0.81
C LEU A 79 -3.64 -1.54 -2.21
N ALA A 80 -2.71 -0.89 -2.89
CA ALA A 80 -2.81 -0.51 -4.28
C ALA A 80 -1.87 -1.36 -5.13
N THR A 81 -2.15 -1.49 -6.41
CA THR A 81 -1.25 -2.11 -7.38
C THR A 81 -0.32 -1.04 -7.96
N LEU A 82 0.95 -1.37 -8.13
CA LEU A 82 1.94 -0.47 -8.70
C LEU A 82 1.53 0.00 -10.10
N ILE A 83 1.56 1.29 -10.30
CA ILE A 83 1.41 1.94 -11.61
C ILE A 83 2.66 2.81 -11.83
N PRO A 84 3.55 2.44 -12.75
CA PRO A 84 4.72 3.26 -13.06
C PRO A 84 4.28 4.58 -13.68
N LEU A 85 4.64 5.69 -13.05
CA LEU A 85 4.32 7.02 -13.58
C LEU A 85 5.36 7.43 -14.64
N VAL A 86 4.88 8.08 -15.69
CA VAL A 86 5.71 8.60 -16.79
C VAL A 86 6.89 9.38 -16.24
N SER A 87 8.06 9.17 -16.84
CA SER A 87 9.35 9.82 -16.47
C SER A 87 9.94 9.38 -15.11
N THR A 88 9.38 8.36 -14.45
CA THR A 88 10.04 7.76 -13.29
C THR A 88 11.04 6.66 -13.71
N PRO A 89 12.08 6.36 -12.89
CA PRO A 89 12.98 5.25 -13.17
C PRO A 89 12.28 3.92 -13.42
N LEU A 90 11.27 3.59 -12.63
CA LEU A 90 10.48 2.36 -12.81
C LEU A 90 9.69 2.35 -14.13
N TYR A 91 9.17 3.50 -14.55
CA TYR A 91 8.52 3.61 -15.86
C TYR A 91 9.51 3.34 -17.00
N ASN A 92 10.69 3.98 -16.94
CA ASN A 92 11.71 3.80 -17.96
C ASN A 92 12.17 2.34 -18.03
N GLN A 93 12.41 1.71 -16.88
CA GLN A 93 12.72 0.27 -16.78
C GLN A 93 11.62 -0.59 -17.42
N ALA A 94 10.35 -0.32 -17.13
CA ALA A 94 9.25 -1.04 -17.72
C ALA A 94 9.21 -0.89 -19.25
N MET A 95 9.41 0.32 -19.76
CA MET A 95 9.44 0.60 -21.20
C MET A 95 10.59 -0.14 -21.91
N GLU A 96 11.78 -0.16 -21.31
CA GLU A 96 12.94 -0.92 -21.82
C GLU A 96 12.64 -2.43 -21.88
N MET A 97 11.83 -2.95 -20.96
CA MET A 97 11.40 -4.34 -20.94
C MET A 97 10.16 -4.62 -21.84
N GLY A 98 9.73 -3.63 -22.64
CA GLY A 98 8.64 -3.78 -23.60
C GLY A 98 7.24 -3.51 -23.05
N PHE A 99 7.13 -2.83 -21.92
CA PHE A 99 5.84 -2.42 -21.35
C PHE A 99 5.07 -1.53 -22.33
N LYS A 100 3.77 -1.82 -22.48
CA LYS A 100 2.86 -1.04 -23.33
C LYS A 100 1.74 -0.47 -22.45
N PRO A 101 1.89 0.75 -21.91
CA PRO A 101 0.92 1.33 -21.00
C PRO A 101 -0.41 1.61 -21.72
N ASP A 102 -1.50 1.16 -21.12
CA ASP A 102 -2.85 1.58 -21.48
C ASP A 102 -3.36 2.55 -20.41
N TYR A 103 -3.19 3.83 -20.67
CA TYR A 103 -3.55 4.90 -19.72
C TYR A 103 -5.05 4.95 -19.42
N THR A 104 -5.91 4.38 -20.28
CA THR A 104 -7.35 4.33 -20.03
C THR A 104 -7.70 3.35 -18.92
N LYS A 105 -6.85 2.35 -18.70
CA LYS A 105 -7.02 1.28 -17.71
C LYS A 105 -6.28 1.54 -16.39
N MET A 106 -5.30 2.45 -16.38
CA MET A 106 -4.48 2.75 -15.19
C MET A 106 -5.30 3.18 -13.98
N TYR A 107 -6.39 3.91 -14.20
CA TYR A 107 -7.23 4.44 -13.12
C TYR A 107 -8.02 3.35 -12.37
N HIS A 108 -8.39 2.27 -13.03
CA HIS A 108 -9.16 1.19 -12.43
C HIS A 108 -8.32 0.26 -11.54
N ASN A 109 -7.01 0.15 -11.78
CA ASN A 109 -6.11 -0.71 -11.03
C ASN A 109 -5.69 -0.15 -9.66
N SER A 110 -5.79 1.17 -9.45
CA SER A 110 -5.32 1.82 -8.21
C SER A 110 -6.20 1.59 -6.98
N ARG A 111 -7.41 1.05 -7.15
CA ARG A 111 -8.41 0.90 -6.07
C ARG A 111 -8.84 -0.55 -5.78
N GLY A 112 -7.93 -1.51 -5.88
CA GLY A 112 -8.27 -2.90 -5.61
C GLY A 112 -9.01 -3.61 -6.75
N GLY A 113 -9.08 -2.99 -7.94
CA GLY A 113 -9.56 -3.64 -9.17
C GLY A 113 -8.71 -4.88 -9.48
N LYS A 114 -9.29 -5.86 -10.17
CA LYS A 114 -8.53 -7.03 -10.64
C LYS A 114 -7.33 -6.55 -11.42
N ALA A 115 -6.14 -7.06 -11.12
CA ALA A 115 -4.88 -6.76 -11.81
C ALA A 115 -4.87 -7.12 -13.31
N GLY A 116 -6.04 -7.36 -13.91
CA GLY A 116 -6.20 -7.94 -15.24
C GLY A 116 -5.87 -7.04 -16.41
N ASP A 117 -5.75 -5.74 -16.21
CA ASP A 117 -5.73 -4.83 -17.35
C ASP A 117 -4.36 -4.22 -17.67
N MET A 118 -3.39 -4.31 -16.77
CA MET A 118 -2.05 -3.80 -17.00
C MET A 118 -1.03 -4.68 -16.28
N ILE A 119 -0.34 -5.51 -17.02
CA ILE A 119 0.68 -6.44 -16.52
C ILE A 119 2.04 -5.78 -16.71
N LEU A 120 2.79 -5.57 -15.62
CA LEU A 120 4.16 -5.09 -15.70
C LEU A 120 5.10 -6.22 -16.13
N PRO A 121 6.20 -5.91 -16.85
CA PRO A 121 7.06 -6.94 -17.44
C PRO A 121 7.74 -7.88 -16.44
N TRP A 122 7.85 -7.48 -15.18
CA TRP A 122 8.42 -8.30 -14.10
C TRP A 122 7.37 -9.05 -13.27
N TRP A 123 6.08 -8.95 -13.62
CA TRP A 123 5.02 -9.71 -12.96
C TRP A 123 4.84 -11.07 -13.63
N ASP A 124 4.74 -12.09 -12.80
CA ASP A 124 4.32 -13.43 -13.16
C ASP A 124 3.00 -13.79 -12.48
N ASP A 125 2.48 -14.97 -12.75
CA ASP A 125 1.23 -15.44 -12.17
C ASP A 125 1.31 -15.48 -10.63
N LYS A 126 2.49 -15.81 -10.08
CA LYS A 126 2.71 -15.85 -8.63
C LYS A 126 2.61 -14.45 -8.00
N THR A 127 3.16 -13.43 -8.63
CA THR A 127 3.05 -12.04 -8.18
C THR A 127 1.59 -11.59 -8.09
N LEU A 128 0.78 -11.98 -9.08
CA LEU A 128 -0.64 -11.67 -9.13
C LEU A 128 -1.44 -12.44 -8.07
N GLU A 129 -1.17 -13.72 -7.87
CA GLU A 129 -1.78 -14.53 -6.81
C GLU A 129 -1.51 -13.94 -5.41
N LEU A 130 -0.25 -13.61 -5.12
CA LEU A 130 0.16 -13.02 -3.83
C LEU A 130 -0.54 -11.68 -3.59
N ARG A 131 -0.70 -10.86 -4.63
CA ARG A 131 -1.44 -9.61 -4.55
C ARG A 131 -2.90 -9.84 -4.15
N ASP A 132 -3.57 -10.77 -4.82
CA ASP A 132 -4.98 -11.05 -4.55
C ASP A 132 -5.17 -11.68 -3.17
N ASP A 133 -4.21 -12.51 -2.72
CA ASP A 133 -4.19 -13.06 -1.36
C ASP A 133 -4.00 -11.95 -0.31
N LEU A 134 -3.10 -11.00 -0.55
CA LEU A 134 -2.89 -9.87 0.35
C LEU A 134 -4.14 -8.99 0.48
N VAL A 135 -4.82 -8.69 -0.63
CA VAL A 135 -6.06 -7.90 -0.60
C VAL A 135 -7.10 -8.61 0.26
N ARG A 136 -7.36 -9.90 0.00
CA ARG A 136 -8.30 -10.70 0.79
C ARG A 136 -7.92 -10.78 2.27
N TRP A 137 -6.62 -10.95 2.53
CA TRP A 137 -6.12 -11.03 3.90
C TRP A 137 -6.34 -9.71 4.66
N ILE A 138 -5.99 -8.57 4.05
CA ILE A 138 -6.20 -7.23 4.65
C ILE A 138 -7.68 -6.99 4.94
N GLU A 139 -8.56 -7.25 3.97
CA GLU A 139 -10.00 -7.12 4.15
C GLU A 139 -10.52 -7.98 5.31
N ASN A 140 -10.12 -9.24 5.37
CA ASN A 140 -10.51 -10.15 6.44
C ASN A 140 -9.97 -9.73 7.82
N PHE A 141 -8.73 -9.22 7.86
CA PHE A 141 -8.09 -8.76 9.08
C PHE A 141 -8.87 -7.62 9.72
N TYR A 142 -9.26 -6.61 8.94
CA TYR A 142 -10.01 -5.46 9.44
C TYR A 142 -11.50 -5.77 9.66
N ASN A 143 -12.14 -6.59 8.85
CA ASN A 143 -13.52 -7.01 9.06
C ASN A 143 -13.71 -7.81 10.36
N LYS A 144 -12.72 -8.59 10.77
CA LYS A 144 -12.75 -9.36 12.03
C LYS A 144 -12.35 -8.56 13.26
N SER A 145 -11.60 -7.46 13.06
CA SER A 145 -10.89 -6.78 14.15
C SER A 145 -11.54 -5.51 14.64
N GLN A 146 -12.47 -4.88 13.89
CA GLN A 146 -12.99 -3.56 14.27
C GLN A 146 -14.44 -3.30 13.81
N PRO A 147 -15.26 -2.62 14.64
CA PRO A 147 -16.37 -1.82 14.13
C PRO A 147 -15.78 -0.72 13.24
N GLN A 148 -16.35 -0.52 12.05
CA GLN A 148 -15.88 0.44 11.06
C GLN A 148 -15.68 1.83 11.71
N ILE A 149 -14.42 2.22 11.92
CA ILE A 149 -14.08 3.59 12.28
C ILE A 149 -14.25 4.40 10.99
N GLN A 150 -15.41 5.02 10.83
CA GLN A 150 -15.59 6.03 9.79
C GLN A 150 -14.69 7.22 10.17
N CYS A 151 -13.60 7.40 9.42
CA CYS A 151 -12.87 8.67 9.45
C CYS A 151 -13.87 9.76 9.02
N PRO A 152 -14.14 10.80 9.81
CA PRO A 152 -15.19 11.78 9.52
C PRO A 152 -14.77 12.78 8.43
N LEU A 153 -14.31 12.30 7.29
CA LEU A 153 -14.06 13.09 6.09
C LEU A 153 -15.10 12.79 5.01
N SER A 154 -16.38 12.73 5.39
CA SER A 154 -17.42 13.12 4.46
C SER A 154 -17.62 14.63 4.63
N LEU A 155 -16.95 15.43 3.82
CA LEU A 155 -17.38 16.77 3.56
C LEU A 155 -18.83 16.69 3.07
N GLY A 156 -19.75 17.19 3.90
CA GLY A 156 -21.15 17.26 3.54
C GLY A 156 -21.28 18.01 2.20
N ASN A 157 -22.00 17.39 1.28
CA ASN A 157 -22.59 18.12 0.18
C ASN A 157 -23.69 19.02 0.80
N GLU A 158 -23.42 20.30 0.91
CA GLU A 158 -24.41 21.37 0.84
C GLU A 158 -24.08 22.24 -0.35
#